data_4d9b9f865a67bfc14af3e8831c00c154
#
_entry.id   4d9b9f865a67bfc14af3e8831c00c154
#
_cell.length_a   1.000
_cell.length_b   1.000
_cell.length_c   1.000
_cell.angle_alpha   90.00
_cell.angle_beta   90.00
_cell.angle_gamma   90.00
#
_symmetry.space_group_name_H-M   'P 1'
#
loop_
_entity.id
_entity.type
_entity.pdbx_description
1 polymer ?
#
loop_
_entity_poly.entity_id
_entity_poly.type
_entity_poly.pdbx_seq_one_letter_code
_entity_poly.pdbx_strand_id
1 'polypeptide(L)'
;LVKNRTAQAEKLGYENFIQLGYYRMNRNCYGREDVKRFREQVKRDFVPFAEKLHDRRRMRLGLDKLHFEDEGVYFNNGNPAPIGTPDDILAAGRKMYNELSPETAKFINFMCDNELFDVLGRKTKQTGGYMTYLPDYKSPFIFANFNGTADDADVMTHECGHAFQGFCMVDDPIIEHSEITMETAETHSMSMEFFTEPWMELFFGKRKQDYIDMHLESAAAFIPYGTMVDEFQDIAYTNPGLSPKQRNEMWRELEMQYKPHLDYSGNEYYSAGGFWQKQRHIYDSPFYYIDYVLAQTNAFQYKVMMDNDYKAAWKSYLKLCNLGAKDFFTGLLAEVGLKSPFEDGTLKEVVGKLQSALKL
;
A
#
# COMPACT_ATOMS: atom_id res chain seq x y z
N LEU A 1 19.79 5.70 -15.72
CA LEU A 1 19.65 4.85 -14.52
C LEU A 1 19.94 3.39 -14.82
N VAL A 2 19.23 2.72 -15.73
CA VAL A 2 19.40 1.29 -16.03
C VAL A 2 20.85 0.94 -16.32
N LYS A 3 21.51 1.63 -17.26
CA LYS A 3 22.95 1.40 -17.57
C LYS A 3 23.87 1.54 -16.37
N ASN A 4 23.62 2.53 -15.50
CA ASN A 4 24.43 2.76 -14.29
C ASN A 4 24.24 1.63 -13.29
N ARG A 5 23.00 1.23 -13.01
CA ARG A 5 22.67 0.15 -12.07
C ARG A 5 23.18 -1.20 -12.57
N THR A 6 23.07 -1.46 -13.88
CA THR A 6 23.65 -2.66 -14.50
C THR A 6 25.17 -2.69 -14.32
N ALA A 7 25.88 -1.59 -14.61
CA ALA A 7 27.33 -1.52 -14.42
C ALA A 7 27.75 -1.67 -12.94
N GLN A 8 26.94 -1.21 -11.99
CA GLN A 8 27.18 -1.46 -10.55
C GLN A 8 27.08 -2.96 -10.23
N ALA A 9 26.02 -3.61 -10.72
CA ALA A 9 25.79 -5.05 -10.50
C ALA A 9 26.93 -5.89 -11.10
N GLU A 10 27.31 -5.63 -12.34
CA GLU A 10 28.40 -6.30 -13.04
C GLU A 10 29.75 -6.17 -12.29
N LYS A 11 30.06 -4.97 -11.76
CA LYS A 11 31.27 -4.75 -10.94
C LYS A 11 31.28 -5.57 -9.65
N LEU A 12 30.12 -5.94 -9.14
CA LEU A 12 29.95 -6.78 -7.95
C LEU A 12 29.77 -8.25 -8.28
N GLY A 13 29.89 -8.64 -9.57
CA GLY A 13 29.81 -10.02 -10.04
C GLY A 13 28.39 -10.56 -10.26
N TYR A 14 27.38 -9.69 -10.30
CA TYR A 14 26.00 -10.06 -10.63
C TYR A 14 25.74 -9.96 -12.13
N GLU A 15 24.91 -10.84 -12.66
CA GLU A 15 24.49 -10.84 -14.07
C GLU A 15 23.73 -9.56 -14.47
N ASN A 16 22.88 -9.08 -13.57
CA ASN A 16 22.08 -7.86 -13.74
C ASN A 16 21.77 -7.22 -12.39
N PHE A 17 21.03 -6.10 -12.40
CA PHE A 17 20.74 -5.34 -11.19
C PHE A 17 19.71 -5.99 -10.26
N ILE A 18 18.94 -6.98 -10.68
CA ILE A 18 17.78 -7.50 -9.94
C ILE A 18 18.20 -8.01 -8.56
N GLN A 19 19.20 -8.89 -8.49
CA GLN A 19 19.65 -9.44 -7.21
C GLN A 19 20.22 -8.36 -6.28
N LEU A 20 21.00 -7.43 -6.83
CA LEU A 20 21.52 -6.30 -6.06
C LEU A 20 20.39 -5.38 -5.58
N GLY A 21 19.37 -5.17 -6.41
CA GLY A 21 18.16 -4.42 -6.06
C GLY A 21 17.41 -5.07 -4.90
N TYR A 22 17.27 -6.39 -4.91
CA TYR A 22 16.63 -7.15 -3.82
C TYR A 22 17.42 -7.06 -2.51
N TYR A 23 18.74 -7.16 -2.55
CA TYR A 23 19.58 -6.98 -1.35
C TYR A 23 19.46 -5.55 -0.79
N ARG A 24 19.35 -4.54 -1.64
CA ARG A 24 19.12 -3.15 -1.20
C ARG A 24 17.76 -2.93 -0.55
N MET A 25 16.80 -3.81 -0.78
CA MET A 25 15.49 -3.83 -0.11
C MET A 25 15.48 -4.76 1.12
N ASN A 26 16.64 -5.25 1.56
CA ASN A 26 16.78 -6.18 2.69
C ASN A 26 15.95 -7.47 2.54
N ARG A 27 15.72 -7.93 1.31
CA ARG A 27 14.96 -9.15 1.03
C ARG A 27 15.83 -10.38 1.27
N ASN A 28 15.68 -11.01 2.44
CA ASN A 28 16.51 -12.12 2.88
C ASN A 28 15.78 -13.47 2.91
N CYS A 29 14.46 -13.50 2.84
CA CYS A 29 13.65 -14.72 2.96
C CYS A 29 12.87 -15.09 1.70
N TYR A 30 12.91 -14.27 0.67
CA TYR A 30 12.30 -14.53 -0.63
C TYR A 30 13.12 -13.89 -1.76
N GLY A 31 12.93 -14.36 -2.96
CA GLY A 31 13.69 -13.92 -4.12
C GLY A 31 12.82 -13.67 -5.35
N ARG A 32 13.49 -13.46 -6.48
CA ARG A 32 12.87 -13.17 -7.78
C ARG A 32 11.82 -14.20 -8.19
N GLU A 33 12.10 -15.50 -7.98
CA GLU A 33 11.17 -16.58 -8.36
C GLU A 33 9.92 -16.61 -7.48
N ASP A 34 10.02 -16.22 -6.20
CA ASP A 34 8.87 -16.08 -5.31
C ASP A 34 7.96 -14.95 -5.78
N VAL A 35 8.54 -13.80 -6.09
CA VAL A 35 7.81 -12.65 -6.64
C VAL A 35 7.19 -12.97 -8.00
N LYS A 36 7.89 -13.73 -8.85
CA LYS A 36 7.34 -14.20 -10.12
C LYS A 36 6.11 -15.07 -9.93
N ARG A 37 6.13 -16.04 -8.98
CA ARG A 37 4.94 -16.85 -8.65
C ARG A 37 3.81 -15.99 -8.13
N PHE A 38 4.10 -14.98 -7.32
CA PHE A 38 3.11 -14.03 -6.85
C PHE A 38 2.47 -13.25 -8.01
N ARG A 39 3.27 -12.72 -8.95
CA ARG A 39 2.77 -12.03 -10.15
C ARG A 39 1.81 -12.90 -10.98
N GLU A 40 2.13 -14.18 -11.15
CA GLU A 40 1.24 -15.12 -11.87
C GLU A 40 -0.07 -15.37 -11.11
N GLN A 41 -0.03 -15.45 -9.78
CA GLN A 41 -1.27 -15.51 -8.97
C GLN A 41 -2.11 -14.24 -9.15
N VAL A 42 -1.50 -13.06 -9.17
CA VAL A 42 -2.22 -11.79 -9.38
C VAL A 42 -2.93 -11.79 -10.74
N LYS A 43 -2.23 -12.17 -11.82
CA LYS A 43 -2.83 -12.26 -13.16
C LYS A 43 -4.00 -13.24 -13.20
N ARG A 44 -3.83 -14.41 -12.60
CA ARG A 44 -4.81 -15.50 -12.63
C ARG A 44 -6.04 -15.25 -11.76
N ASP A 45 -5.81 -14.79 -10.52
CA ASP A 45 -6.85 -14.79 -9.50
C ASP A 45 -7.35 -13.36 -9.17
N PHE A 46 -6.48 -12.34 -9.23
CA PHE A 46 -6.82 -10.99 -8.76
C PHE A 46 -7.28 -10.06 -9.89
N VAL A 47 -6.66 -10.11 -11.06
CA VAL A 47 -7.07 -9.28 -12.21
C VAL A 47 -8.55 -9.49 -12.57
N PRO A 48 -9.08 -10.73 -12.68
CA PRO A 48 -10.51 -10.92 -12.96
C PRO A 48 -11.44 -10.35 -11.87
N PHE A 49 -10.98 -10.27 -10.63
CA PHE A 49 -11.71 -9.64 -9.54
C PHE A 49 -11.69 -8.12 -9.66
N ALA A 50 -10.53 -7.53 -9.93
CA ALA A 50 -10.42 -6.09 -10.16
C ALA A 50 -11.30 -5.62 -11.33
N GLU A 51 -11.38 -6.41 -12.41
CA GLU A 51 -12.26 -6.09 -13.55
C GLU A 51 -13.74 -6.03 -13.14
N LYS A 52 -14.21 -6.92 -12.25
CA LYS A 52 -15.58 -6.84 -11.72
C LYS A 52 -15.80 -5.56 -10.91
N LEU A 53 -14.80 -5.08 -10.16
CA LEU A 53 -14.88 -3.83 -9.42
C LEU A 53 -14.93 -2.63 -10.37
N HIS A 54 -14.14 -2.63 -11.43
CA HIS A 54 -14.19 -1.62 -12.49
C HIS A 54 -15.54 -1.59 -13.19
N ASP A 55 -16.12 -2.73 -13.52
CA ASP A 55 -17.47 -2.83 -14.08
C ASP A 55 -18.54 -2.30 -13.12
N ARG A 56 -18.47 -2.66 -11.84
CA ARG A 56 -19.36 -2.14 -10.80
C ARG A 56 -19.28 -0.61 -10.71
N ARG A 57 -18.06 -0.05 -10.73
CA ARG A 57 -17.85 1.41 -10.74
C ARG A 57 -18.37 2.05 -12.01
N ARG A 58 -18.10 1.47 -13.18
CA ARG A 58 -18.65 1.93 -14.47
C ARG A 58 -20.18 2.02 -14.45
N MET A 59 -20.86 0.96 -13.96
CA MET A 59 -22.32 0.95 -13.81
C MET A 59 -22.81 2.01 -12.82
N ARG A 60 -22.13 2.19 -11.68
CA ARG A 60 -22.48 3.20 -10.68
C ARG A 60 -22.36 4.61 -11.24
N LEU A 61 -21.37 4.87 -12.10
CA LEU A 61 -21.16 6.15 -12.75
C LEU A 61 -22.09 6.37 -13.98
N GLY A 62 -22.80 5.32 -14.44
CA GLY A 62 -23.66 5.40 -15.62
C GLY A 62 -22.88 5.57 -16.93
N LEU A 63 -21.65 5.08 -17.00
CA LEU A 63 -20.78 5.19 -18.16
C LEU A 63 -20.89 3.94 -19.04
N ASP A 64 -20.80 4.14 -20.36
CA ASP A 64 -20.71 3.03 -21.33
C ASP A 64 -19.35 2.35 -21.21
N LYS A 65 -18.28 3.14 -20.96
CA LYS A 65 -16.91 2.70 -20.80
C LYS A 65 -16.18 3.57 -19.77
N LEU A 66 -15.23 2.98 -19.02
CA LEU A 66 -14.28 3.75 -18.21
C LEU A 66 -13.09 4.14 -19.07
N HIS A 67 -12.77 5.42 -19.09
CA HIS A 67 -11.53 5.96 -19.63
C HIS A 67 -10.50 6.16 -18.51
N PHE A 68 -9.26 6.39 -18.86
CA PHE A 68 -8.19 6.58 -17.88
C PHE A 68 -8.42 7.80 -16.96
N GLU A 69 -9.14 8.82 -17.45
CA GLU A 69 -9.53 10.00 -16.67
C GLU A 69 -10.54 9.65 -15.56
N ASP A 70 -11.31 8.58 -15.74
CA ASP A 70 -12.34 8.17 -14.78
C ASP A 70 -11.78 7.31 -13.65
N GLU A 71 -10.50 6.88 -13.73
CA GLU A 71 -9.91 5.97 -12.73
C GLU A 71 -9.95 6.51 -11.30
N GLY A 72 -9.89 7.82 -11.11
CA GLY A 72 -9.98 8.48 -9.81
C GLY A 72 -11.40 8.83 -9.37
N VAL A 73 -12.43 8.54 -10.18
CA VAL A 73 -13.83 8.92 -9.90
C VAL A 73 -14.62 7.70 -9.44
N TYR A 74 -15.15 7.74 -8.22
CA TYR A 74 -15.91 6.65 -7.65
C TYR A 74 -17.41 6.92 -7.58
N PHE A 75 -17.84 8.18 -7.46
CA PHE A 75 -19.24 8.56 -7.26
C PHE A 75 -19.63 9.77 -8.11
N ASN A 76 -20.86 9.80 -8.65
CA ASN A 76 -21.37 10.90 -9.48
C ASN A 76 -21.50 12.24 -8.74
N ASN A 77 -21.64 12.20 -7.42
CA ASN A 77 -21.70 13.39 -6.55
C ASN A 77 -20.33 13.76 -5.96
N GLY A 78 -19.24 13.28 -6.57
CA GLY A 78 -17.86 13.41 -6.11
C GLY A 78 -17.47 12.37 -5.07
N ASN A 79 -16.17 12.13 -4.96
CA ASN A 79 -15.62 11.23 -3.93
C ASN A 79 -15.90 11.80 -2.52
N PRO A 80 -16.00 10.95 -1.48
CA PRO A 80 -16.11 11.43 -0.11
C PRO A 80 -14.86 12.22 0.27
N ALA A 81 -15.09 13.32 0.98
CA ALA A 81 -14.03 14.15 1.56
C ALA A 81 -14.26 14.25 3.07
N PRO A 82 -13.20 14.39 3.87
CA PRO A 82 -13.34 14.55 5.31
C PRO A 82 -14.07 15.84 5.64
N ILE A 83 -14.80 15.83 6.75
CA ILE A 83 -15.54 16.98 7.27
C ILE A 83 -14.68 17.77 8.25
N GLY A 84 -14.79 19.09 8.21
CA GLY A 84 -14.09 19.98 9.13
C GLY A 84 -12.72 20.45 8.66
N THR A 85 -11.97 20.99 9.58
CA THR A 85 -10.62 21.53 9.39
C THR A 85 -9.55 20.44 9.63
N PRO A 86 -8.28 20.68 9.31
CA PRO A 86 -7.18 19.78 9.72
C PRO A 86 -7.17 19.48 11.23
N ASP A 87 -7.50 20.45 12.08
CA ASP A 87 -7.56 20.23 13.53
C ASP A 87 -8.73 19.31 13.91
N ASP A 88 -9.86 19.40 13.20
CA ASP A 88 -11.00 18.48 13.39
C ASP A 88 -10.63 17.05 12.98
N ILE A 89 -9.85 16.89 11.90
CA ILE A 89 -9.34 15.57 11.44
C ILE A 89 -8.40 14.97 12.49
N LEU A 90 -7.47 15.76 13.02
CA LEU A 90 -6.57 15.33 14.11
C LEU A 90 -7.36 14.95 15.37
N ALA A 91 -8.36 15.73 15.74
CA ALA A 91 -9.23 15.44 16.89
C ALA A 91 -10.06 14.17 16.68
N ALA A 92 -10.57 13.94 15.46
CA ALA A 92 -11.25 12.69 15.08
C ALA A 92 -10.32 11.50 15.19
N GLY A 93 -9.08 11.60 14.69
CA GLY A 93 -8.05 10.59 14.83
C GLY A 93 -7.70 10.29 16.28
N ARG A 94 -7.51 11.33 17.10
CA ARG A 94 -7.27 11.17 18.55
C ARG A 94 -8.41 10.40 19.23
N LYS A 95 -9.65 10.74 18.92
CA LYS A 95 -10.82 10.04 19.45
C LYS A 95 -10.85 8.58 19.01
N MET A 96 -10.66 8.33 17.72
CA MET A 96 -10.65 7.00 17.13
C MET A 96 -9.66 6.06 17.85
N TYR A 97 -8.40 6.48 17.99
CA TYR A 97 -7.37 5.67 18.61
C TYR A 97 -7.54 5.51 20.14
N ASN A 98 -8.17 6.50 20.81
CA ASN A 98 -8.54 6.34 22.22
C ASN A 98 -9.63 5.28 22.43
N GLU A 99 -10.50 5.07 21.47
CA GLU A 99 -11.60 4.10 21.54
C GLU A 99 -11.20 2.71 21.02
N LEU A 100 -10.16 2.61 20.15
CA LEU A 100 -9.77 1.37 19.51
C LEU A 100 -9.15 0.37 20.52
N SER A 101 -8.14 0.79 21.27
CA SER A 101 -7.53 -0.04 22.31
C SER A 101 -6.75 0.80 23.36
N PRO A 102 -6.44 0.24 24.53
CA PRO A 102 -5.58 0.92 25.52
C PRO A 102 -4.19 1.27 24.98
N GLU A 103 -3.63 0.43 24.12
CA GLU A 103 -2.30 0.61 23.54
C GLU A 103 -2.32 1.78 22.53
N THR A 104 -3.32 1.83 21.68
CA THR A 104 -3.48 2.93 20.71
C THR A 104 -3.87 4.24 21.42
N ALA A 105 -4.61 4.18 22.52
CA ALA A 105 -4.90 5.35 23.35
C ALA A 105 -3.61 5.95 23.93
N LYS A 106 -2.72 5.11 24.48
CA LYS A 106 -1.42 5.57 24.97
C LYS A 106 -0.58 6.21 23.88
N PHE A 107 -0.52 5.55 22.72
CA PHE A 107 0.20 6.03 21.53
C PHE A 107 -0.30 7.40 21.06
N ILE A 108 -1.60 7.52 20.76
CA ILE A 108 -2.12 8.75 20.13
C ILE A 108 -2.06 9.96 21.09
N ASN A 109 -2.27 9.72 22.39
CA ASN A 109 -2.12 10.79 23.36
C ASN A 109 -0.66 11.25 23.45
N PHE A 110 0.30 10.34 23.43
CA PHE A 110 1.72 10.70 23.34
C PHE A 110 2.02 11.56 22.09
N MET A 111 1.53 11.15 20.92
CA MET A 111 1.72 11.88 19.66
C MET A 111 1.12 13.28 19.71
N CYS A 112 -0.12 13.41 20.18
CA CYS A 112 -0.82 14.71 20.23
C CYS A 112 -0.25 15.64 21.30
N ASP A 113 0.06 15.12 22.49
CA ASP A 113 0.54 15.93 23.61
C ASP A 113 1.98 16.45 23.40
N ASN A 114 2.74 15.83 22.51
CA ASN A 114 4.09 16.25 22.11
C ASN A 114 4.15 16.89 20.70
N GLU A 115 3.01 17.21 20.09
CA GLU A 115 2.92 17.87 18.77
C GLU A 115 3.71 17.18 17.65
N LEU A 116 3.63 15.84 17.58
CA LEU A 116 4.41 14.99 16.67
C LEU A 116 3.79 14.81 15.27
N PHE A 117 2.99 15.80 14.85
CA PHE A 117 2.36 15.87 13.54
C PHE A 117 2.69 17.17 12.82
N ASP A 118 3.25 17.11 11.62
CA ASP A 118 3.33 18.24 10.69
C ASP A 118 2.50 17.93 9.45
N VAL A 119 1.21 18.25 9.49
CA VAL A 119 0.24 17.85 8.45
C VAL A 119 -0.15 18.98 7.51
N LEU A 120 0.16 20.25 7.83
CA LEU A 120 -0.27 21.38 7.00
C LEU A 120 0.68 21.61 5.82
N GLY A 121 0.12 21.78 4.61
CA GLY A 121 0.84 22.17 3.42
C GLY A 121 1.42 23.59 3.52
N ARG A 122 2.65 23.80 3.04
CA ARG A 122 3.33 25.12 2.98
C ARG A 122 4.08 25.27 1.66
N LYS A 123 4.28 26.51 1.21
CA LYS A 123 4.87 26.84 -0.10
C LYS A 123 6.19 26.13 -0.40
N THR A 124 7.04 25.88 0.59
CA THR A 124 8.36 25.26 0.41
C THR A 124 8.48 23.87 1.03
N LYS A 125 7.36 23.33 1.52
CA LYS A 125 7.30 21.99 2.10
C LYS A 125 7.33 20.94 1.00
N GLN A 126 8.10 19.86 1.21
CA GLN A 126 8.13 18.72 0.30
C GLN A 126 6.73 18.09 0.21
N THR A 127 6.34 17.63 -0.97
CA THR A 127 5.09 16.90 -1.21
C THR A 127 5.18 15.47 -0.69
N GLY A 128 4.01 14.85 -0.46
CA GLY A 128 3.88 13.48 0.07
C GLY A 128 3.68 13.46 1.58
N GLY A 129 3.67 12.25 2.12
CA GLY A 129 3.59 11.94 3.54
C GLY A 129 4.57 10.83 3.88
N TYR A 130 5.00 10.76 5.11
CA TYR A 130 5.77 9.66 5.67
C TYR A 130 5.81 9.73 7.20
N MET A 131 6.01 8.60 7.83
CA MET A 131 6.44 8.50 9.21
C MET A 131 7.96 8.38 9.27
N THR A 132 8.58 9.02 10.25
CA THR A 132 9.98 8.79 10.62
C THR A 132 10.08 8.54 12.12
N TYR A 133 11.10 7.78 12.52
CA TYR A 133 11.37 7.51 13.92
C TYR A 133 12.59 8.30 14.39
N LEU A 134 12.48 8.93 15.55
CA LEU A 134 13.53 9.71 16.20
C LEU A 134 14.07 8.91 17.39
N PRO A 135 15.12 8.08 17.24
CA PRO A 135 15.55 7.12 18.24
C PRO A 135 15.94 7.76 19.59
N ASP A 136 16.65 8.87 19.55
CA ASP A 136 17.11 9.59 20.76
C ASP A 136 15.96 10.13 21.61
N TYR A 137 14.80 10.37 20.96
CA TYR A 137 13.58 10.86 21.60
C TYR A 137 12.56 9.72 21.83
N LYS A 138 12.87 8.49 21.42
CA LYS A 138 11.94 7.36 21.43
C LYS A 138 10.57 7.72 20.84
N SER A 139 10.59 8.44 19.74
CA SER A 139 9.41 9.12 19.22
C SER A 139 9.23 8.91 17.73
N PRO A 140 8.07 8.45 17.26
CA PRO A 140 7.68 8.60 15.87
C PRO A 140 7.28 10.05 15.58
N PHE A 141 7.42 10.47 14.34
CA PHE A 141 6.98 11.77 13.83
C PHE A 141 6.30 11.61 12.47
N ILE A 142 5.15 12.25 12.28
CA ILE A 142 4.38 12.17 11.03
C ILE A 142 4.47 13.48 10.28
N PHE A 143 4.95 13.40 9.05
CA PHE A 143 4.99 14.47 8.07
C PHE A 143 3.96 14.20 6.98
N ALA A 144 3.08 15.18 6.67
CA ALA A 144 2.07 15.06 5.62
C ALA A 144 1.69 16.41 5.03
N ASN A 145 0.79 16.43 4.06
CA ASN A 145 0.28 17.64 3.42
C ASN A 145 -1.23 17.52 3.20
N PHE A 146 -2.02 17.87 4.19
CA PHE A 146 -3.49 17.86 4.09
C PHE A 146 -3.97 18.78 2.98
N ASN A 147 -4.92 18.32 2.20
CA ASN A 147 -5.43 18.99 1.01
C ASN A 147 -6.97 18.99 0.89
N GLY A 148 -7.68 18.41 1.86
CA GLY A 148 -9.15 18.34 1.89
C GLY A 148 -9.73 17.16 1.11
N THR A 149 -8.89 16.18 0.72
CA THR A 149 -9.35 14.93 0.11
C THR A 149 -9.42 13.78 1.12
N ALA A 150 -9.92 12.63 0.71
CA ALA A 150 -9.94 11.42 1.54
C ALA A 150 -8.55 11.05 2.06
N ASP A 151 -7.50 11.36 1.31
CA ASP A 151 -6.11 11.10 1.67
C ASP A 151 -5.71 11.71 3.02
N ASP A 152 -6.36 12.79 3.46
CA ASP A 152 -6.10 13.38 4.79
C ASP A 152 -6.51 12.42 5.93
N ALA A 153 -7.61 11.67 5.74
CA ALA A 153 -8.00 10.62 6.67
C ALA A 153 -7.08 9.39 6.54
N ASP A 154 -6.67 9.07 5.31
CA ASP A 154 -5.73 7.96 5.05
C ASP A 154 -4.38 8.22 5.73
N VAL A 155 -3.89 9.46 5.77
CA VAL A 155 -2.71 9.82 6.60
C VAL A 155 -2.92 9.47 8.07
N MET A 156 -4.10 9.75 8.64
CA MET A 156 -4.41 9.43 10.04
C MET A 156 -4.51 7.93 10.30
N THR A 157 -4.70 7.11 9.30
CA THR A 157 -4.79 5.66 9.45
C THR A 157 -3.50 4.98 9.02
N HIS A 158 -2.96 5.32 7.88
CA HIS A 158 -1.73 4.75 7.31
C HIS A 158 -0.48 5.15 8.08
N GLU A 159 -0.18 6.44 8.15
CA GLU A 159 1.05 6.92 8.83
C GLU A 159 1.01 6.65 10.33
N CYS A 160 -0.18 6.71 10.95
CA CYS A 160 -0.33 6.27 12.34
C CYS A 160 -0.16 4.76 12.50
N GLY A 161 -0.41 3.93 11.48
CA GLY A 161 -0.09 2.51 11.49
C GLY A 161 1.40 2.26 11.63
N HIS A 162 2.22 2.95 10.83
CA HIS A 162 3.68 2.95 10.96
C HIS A 162 4.14 3.48 12.32
N ALA A 163 3.59 4.63 12.73
CA ALA A 163 3.96 5.28 13.99
C ALA A 163 3.60 4.42 15.21
N PHE A 164 2.46 3.75 15.19
CA PHE A 164 2.04 2.84 16.24
C PHE A 164 2.97 1.63 16.38
N GLN A 165 3.38 1.04 15.26
CA GLN A 165 4.36 -0.05 15.26
C GLN A 165 5.70 0.42 15.86
N GLY A 166 6.22 1.58 15.39
CA GLY A 166 7.44 2.16 15.95
C GLY A 166 7.31 2.44 17.46
N PHE A 167 6.16 2.96 17.90
CA PHE A 167 5.87 3.19 19.31
C PHE A 167 5.82 1.90 20.14
N CYS A 168 5.37 0.78 19.58
CA CYS A 168 5.40 -0.53 20.25
C CYS A 168 6.81 -1.05 20.51
N MET A 169 7.81 -0.59 19.73
CA MET A 169 9.20 -1.06 19.80
C MET A 169 10.13 -0.14 20.59
N VAL A 170 9.65 0.98 21.13
CA VAL A 170 10.50 2.01 21.79
C VAL A 170 11.34 1.52 22.97
N ASP A 171 10.92 0.48 23.64
CA ASP A 171 11.59 -0.10 24.80
C ASP A 171 12.31 -1.43 24.47
N ASP A 172 12.35 -1.86 23.21
CA ASP A 172 13.14 -3.04 22.80
C ASP A 172 14.63 -2.71 22.96
N PRO A 173 15.40 -3.54 23.69
CA PRO A 173 16.81 -3.26 23.98
C PRO A 173 17.71 -3.47 22.76
N ILE A 174 17.22 -4.11 21.70
CA ILE A 174 17.96 -4.40 20.47
C ILE A 174 17.47 -3.48 19.37
N ILE A 175 18.28 -2.49 18.99
CA ILE A 175 17.89 -1.45 18.05
C ILE A 175 17.53 -2.02 16.67
N GLU A 176 18.19 -3.09 16.24
CA GLU A 176 17.94 -3.77 14.97
C GLU A 176 16.52 -4.36 14.89
N HIS A 177 15.86 -4.63 16.01
CA HIS A 177 14.47 -5.06 16.03
C HIS A 177 13.48 -3.99 15.56
N SER A 178 13.88 -2.72 15.56
CA SER A 178 13.07 -1.62 15.00
C SER A 178 13.24 -1.43 13.48
N GLU A 179 14.26 -2.05 12.87
CA GLU A 179 14.55 -1.94 11.43
C GLU A 179 13.78 -2.98 10.62
N ILE A 180 12.45 -2.88 10.62
CA ILE A 180 11.58 -3.78 9.84
C ILE A 180 11.75 -3.55 8.33
N THR A 181 11.54 -4.62 7.54
CA THR A 181 11.53 -4.53 6.09
C THR A 181 10.30 -3.77 5.58
N MET A 182 10.37 -3.23 4.36
CA MET A 182 9.33 -2.33 3.84
C MET A 182 7.97 -3.04 3.69
N GLU A 183 7.93 -4.29 3.23
CA GLU A 183 6.70 -5.07 3.13
C GLU A 183 6.08 -5.36 4.51
N THR A 184 6.89 -5.44 5.54
CA THR A 184 6.42 -5.54 6.93
C THR A 184 5.87 -4.20 7.41
N ALA A 185 6.58 -3.11 7.16
CA ALA A 185 6.16 -1.75 7.51
C ALA A 185 4.80 -1.42 6.88
N GLU A 186 4.66 -1.67 5.58
CA GLU A 186 3.40 -1.42 4.86
C GLU A 186 2.28 -2.38 5.29
N THR A 187 2.60 -3.58 5.77
CA THR A 187 1.59 -4.45 6.38
C THR A 187 0.99 -3.80 7.63
N HIS A 188 1.78 -3.07 8.42
CA HIS A 188 1.27 -2.34 9.58
C HIS A 188 0.36 -1.19 9.19
N SER A 189 0.79 -0.34 8.26
CA SER A 189 0.03 0.84 7.83
C SER A 189 -1.28 0.46 7.14
N MET A 190 -1.24 -0.37 6.11
CA MET A 190 -2.41 -0.78 5.33
C MET A 190 -3.40 -1.61 6.12
N SER A 191 -2.94 -2.39 7.12
CA SER A 191 -3.85 -3.10 8.01
C SER A 191 -4.57 -2.14 8.97
N MET A 192 -3.88 -1.13 9.48
CA MET A 192 -4.50 -0.12 10.36
C MET A 192 -5.63 0.63 9.65
N GLU A 193 -5.51 0.90 8.36
CA GLU A 193 -6.59 1.50 7.56
C GLU A 193 -7.89 0.70 7.69
N PHE A 194 -7.83 -0.62 7.62
CA PHE A 194 -9.02 -1.48 7.81
C PHE A 194 -9.46 -1.57 9.26
N PHE A 195 -8.54 -1.66 10.23
CA PHE A 195 -8.90 -1.69 11.65
C PHE A 195 -9.65 -0.43 12.10
N THR A 196 -9.44 0.69 11.44
CA THR A 196 -10.07 1.97 11.77
C THR A 196 -11.40 2.23 11.07
N GLU A 197 -11.82 1.39 10.12
CA GLU A 197 -13.11 1.52 9.39
C GLU A 197 -14.33 1.76 10.30
N PRO A 198 -14.47 1.15 11.50
CA PRO A 198 -15.62 1.40 12.37
C PRO A 198 -15.81 2.88 12.73
N TRP A 199 -14.74 3.68 12.75
CA TRP A 199 -14.76 5.10 13.14
C TRP A 199 -14.82 6.07 11.97
N MET A 200 -14.92 5.63 10.74
CA MET A 200 -14.95 6.53 9.58
C MET A 200 -16.10 7.51 9.55
N GLU A 201 -17.13 7.30 10.37
CA GLU A 201 -18.18 8.31 10.58
C GLU A 201 -17.62 9.60 11.19
N LEU A 202 -16.55 9.55 12.01
CA LEU A 202 -15.90 10.72 12.58
C LEU A 202 -15.28 11.63 11.52
N PHE A 203 -14.84 11.05 10.41
CA PHE A 203 -14.18 11.75 9.31
C PHE A 203 -15.15 12.12 8.18
N PHE A 204 -16.09 11.23 7.84
CA PHE A 204 -16.91 11.35 6.63
C PHE A 204 -18.41 11.52 6.92
N GLY A 205 -18.83 11.50 8.18
CA GLY A 205 -20.21 11.64 8.58
C GLY A 205 -21.13 10.66 7.84
N LYS A 206 -22.17 11.20 7.18
CA LYS A 206 -23.13 10.39 6.41
C LYS A 206 -22.52 9.66 5.21
N ARG A 207 -21.33 10.08 4.75
CA ARG A 207 -20.62 9.45 3.62
C ARG A 207 -19.61 8.38 4.05
N LYS A 208 -19.67 7.91 5.31
CA LYS A 208 -18.84 6.82 5.82
C LYS A 208 -18.82 5.60 4.90
N GLN A 209 -20.00 5.15 4.44
CA GLN A 209 -20.08 3.95 3.60
C GLN A 209 -19.47 4.18 2.22
N ASP A 210 -19.65 5.36 1.63
CA ASP A 210 -19.00 5.72 0.37
C ASP A 210 -17.47 5.68 0.49
N TYR A 211 -16.92 6.14 1.62
CA TYR A 211 -15.48 6.06 1.86
C TYR A 211 -15.02 4.60 1.99
N ILE A 212 -15.70 3.78 2.78
CA ILE A 212 -15.33 2.36 2.97
C ILE A 212 -15.36 1.61 1.62
N ASP A 213 -16.40 1.84 0.81
CA ASP A 213 -16.50 1.23 -0.53
C ASP A 213 -15.38 1.71 -1.46
N MET A 214 -15.09 3.02 -1.48
CA MET A 214 -14.02 3.61 -2.27
C MET A 214 -12.64 3.08 -1.84
N HIS A 215 -12.37 3.04 -0.55
CA HIS A 215 -11.12 2.56 0.02
C HIS A 215 -10.87 1.09 -0.36
N LEU A 216 -11.87 0.21 -0.17
CA LEU A 216 -11.75 -1.20 -0.54
C LEU A 216 -11.58 -1.39 -2.06
N GLU A 217 -12.34 -0.66 -2.89
CA GLU A 217 -12.22 -0.73 -4.35
C GLU A 217 -10.85 -0.21 -4.82
N SER A 218 -10.33 0.88 -4.23
CA SER A 218 -9.02 1.43 -4.60
C SER A 218 -7.87 0.53 -4.17
N ALA A 219 -7.94 -0.01 -2.95
CA ALA A 219 -6.96 -0.98 -2.44
C ALA A 219 -6.90 -2.24 -3.33
N ALA A 220 -8.07 -2.74 -3.76
CA ALA A 220 -8.12 -3.88 -4.68
C ALA A 220 -7.59 -3.52 -6.08
N ALA A 221 -7.96 -2.36 -6.64
CA ALA A 221 -7.47 -1.91 -7.95
C ALA A 221 -5.95 -1.64 -7.95
N PHE A 222 -5.36 -1.36 -6.79
CA PHE A 222 -3.93 -1.15 -6.62
C PHE A 222 -3.10 -2.43 -6.84
N ILE A 223 -3.59 -3.61 -6.43
CA ILE A 223 -2.84 -4.88 -6.53
C ILE A 223 -2.33 -5.16 -7.96
N PRO A 224 -3.16 -5.16 -9.02
CA PRO A 224 -2.67 -5.35 -10.38
C PRO A 224 -1.67 -4.28 -10.82
N TYR A 225 -1.92 -3.01 -10.50
CA TYR A 225 -1.04 -1.91 -10.87
C TYR A 225 0.33 -2.02 -10.22
N GLY A 226 0.40 -2.22 -8.91
CA GLY A 226 1.67 -2.32 -8.18
C GLY A 226 2.48 -3.54 -8.62
N THR A 227 1.80 -4.66 -8.91
CA THR A 227 2.44 -5.87 -9.45
C THR A 227 3.02 -5.62 -10.84
N MET A 228 2.30 -4.92 -11.70
CA MET A 228 2.76 -4.53 -13.04
C MET A 228 4.01 -3.64 -12.99
N VAL A 229 4.06 -2.70 -12.04
CA VAL A 229 5.23 -1.84 -11.82
C VAL A 229 6.48 -2.68 -11.49
N ASP A 230 6.34 -3.73 -10.70
CA ASP A 230 7.45 -4.65 -10.39
C ASP A 230 7.87 -5.46 -11.61
N GLU A 231 6.92 -6.07 -12.34
CA GLU A 231 7.24 -6.86 -13.53
C GLU A 231 7.92 -6.03 -14.60
N PHE A 232 7.50 -4.77 -14.79
CA PHE A 232 8.16 -3.84 -15.70
C PHE A 232 9.63 -3.61 -15.32
N GLN A 233 9.94 -3.45 -14.03
CA GLN A 233 11.33 -3.29 -13.57
C GLN A 233 12.15 -4.57 -13.77
N ASP A 234 11.57 -5.73 -13.47
CA ASP A 234 12.22 -7.04 -13.70
C ASP A 234 12.63 -7.18 -15.17
N ILE A 235 11.72 -6.91 -16.10
CA ILE A 235 11.99 -6.99 -17.54
C ILE A 235 13.03 -5.93 -17.98
N ALA A 236 12.91 -4.69 -17.47
CA ALA A 236 13.82 -3.59 -17.85
C ALA A 236 15.25 -3.84 -17.40
N TYR A 237 15.47 -4.44 -16.21
CA TYR A 237 16.81 -4.79 -15.72
C TYR A 237 17.33 -6.12 -16.27
N THR A 238 16.46 -7.04 -16.67
CA THR A 238 16.86 -8.23 -17.42
C THR A 238 17.35 -7.88 -18.83
N ASN A 239 16.78 -6.81 -19.41
CA ASN A 239 17.08 -6.38 -20.78
C ASN A 239 17.58 -4.92 -20.81
N PRO A 240 18.78 -4.62 -20.27
CA PRO A 240 19.27 -3.25 -20.10
C PRO A 240 19.48 -2.47 -21.40
N GLY A 241 19.57 -3.19 -22.54
CA GLY A 241 19.73 -2.63 -23.88
C GLY A 241 18.46 -2.09 -24.53
N LEU A 242 17.27 -2.28 -23.93
CA LEU A 242 16.01 -1.79 -24.48
C LEU A 242 16.04 -0.27 -24.70
N SER A 243 15.59 0.15 -25.88
CA SER A 243 15.37 1.58 -26.19
C SER A 243 14.19 2.15 -25.38
N PRO A 244 14.07 3.48 -25.25
CA PRO A 244 12.90 4.09 -24.62
C PRO A 244 11.57 3.67 -25.24
N LYS A 245 11.51 3.55 -26.56
CA LYS A 245 10.30 3.10 -27.28
C LYS A 245 9.93 1.67 -26.89
N GLN A 246 10.88 0.75 -26.89
CA GLN A 246 10.64 -0.64 -26.49
C GLN A 246 10.18 -0.76 -25.02
N ARG A 247 10.67 0.10 -24.10
CA ARG A 247 10.17 0.13 -22.73
C ARG A 247 8.72 0.59 -22.66
N ASN A 248 8.33 1.58 -23.45
CA ASN A 248 6.94 2.00 -23.53
C ASN A 248 6.05 0.89 -24.12
N GLU A 249 6.48 0.23 -25.18
CA GLU A 249 5.77 -0.91 -25.78
C GLU A 249 5.55 -2.03 -24.75
N MET A 250 6.60 -2.40 -24.02
CA MET A 250 6.51 -3.40 -22.93
C MET A 250 5.56 -2.98 -21.81
N TRP A 251 5.60 -1.71 -21.38
CA TRP A 251 4.64 -1.22 -20.40
C TRP A 251 3.21 -1.39 -20.89
N ARG A 252 2.94 -1.04 -22.15
CA ARG A 252 1.61 -1.19 -22.74
C ARG A 252 1.16 -2.65 -22.81
N GLU A 253 2.06 -3.58 -23.13
CA GLU A 253 1.78 -5.02 -23.12
C GLU A 253 1.44 -5.54 -21.71
N LEU A 254 2.11 -5.03 -20.69
CA LEU A 254 1.78 -5.36 -19.30
C LEU A 254 0.43 -4.75 -18.89
N GLU A 255 0.14 -3.51 -19.27
CA GLU A 255 -1.18 -2.90 -18.99
C GLU A 255 -2.33 -3.76 -19.53
N MET A 256 -2.20 -4.31 -20.73
CA MET A 256 -3.22 -5.20 -21.28
C MET A 256 -3.40 -6.50 -20.48
N GLN A 257 -2.40 -6.95 -19.73
CA GLN A 257 -2.47 -8.13 -18.88
C GLN A 257 -3.02 -7.84 -17.50
N TYR A 258 -2.66 -6.69 -16.91
CA TYR A 258 -2.99 -6.33 -15.53
C TYR A 258 -4.19 -5.40 -15.38
N LYS A 259 -4.45 -4.57 -16.40
CA LYS A 259 -5.53 -3.56 -16.43
C LYS A 259 -6.23 -3.57 -17.79
N PRO A 260 -6.85 -4.70 -18.19
CA PRO A 260 -7.44 -4.84 -19.54
C PRO A 260 -8.60 -3.88 -19.80
N HIS A 261 -9.27 -3.35 -18.76
CA HIS A 261 -10.31 -2.32 -18.87
C HIS A 261 -9.79 -0.96 -19.35
N LEU A 262 -8.49 -0.69 -19.23
CA LEU A 262 -7.92 0.65 -19.34
C LEU A 262 -7.94 1.16 -20.76
N ASP A 263 -8.64 2.27 -20.98
CA ASP A 263 -8.76 2.94 -22.28
C ASP A 263 -8.08 4.31 -22.26
N TYR A 264 -7.12 4.48 -23.16
CA TYR A 264 -6.40 5.74 -23.39
C TYR A 264 -6.85 6.47 -24.65
N SER A 265 -8.03 6.18 -25.18
CA SER A 265 -8.53 6.83 -26.40
C SER A 265 -8.46 8.35 -26.28
N GLY A 266 -7.86 8.99 -27.28
CA GLY A 266 -7.61 10.44 -27.28
C GLY A 266 -6.30 10.89 -26.61
N ASN A 267 -5.54 9.98 -25.97
CA ASN A 267 -4.23 10.29 -25.40
C ASN A 267 -3.12 9.45 -26.06
N GLU A 268 -2.46 10.02 -27.06
CA GLU A 268 -1.41 9.33 -27.83
C GLU A 268 -0.21 8.93 -26.95
N TYR A 269 0.14 9.76 -25.97
CA TYR A 269 1.28 9.51 -25.09
C TYR A 269 1.06 8.28 -24.20
N TYR A 270 -0.10 8.16 -23.57
CA TYR A 270 -0.43 6.99 -22.77
C TYR A 270 -0.72 5.75 -23.61
N SER A 271 -1.39 5.92 -24.75
CA SER A 271 -1.60 4.84 -25.71
C SER A 271 -0.28 4.22 -26.21
N ALA A 272 0.78 5.02 -26.30
CA ALA A 272 2.13 4.55 -26.62
C ALA A 272 2.90 3.94 -25.42
N GLY A 273 2.26 3.80 -24.27
CA GLY A 273 2.86 3.19 -23.06
C GLY A 273 3.69 4.15 -22.21
N GLY A 274 3.43 5.45 -22.26
CA GLY A 274 4.19 6.47 -21.52
C GLY A 274 3.84 6.58 -20.02
N PHE A 275 2.79 5.91 -19.57
CA PHE A 275 2.22 6.12 -18.23
C PHE A 275 3.20 5.81 -17.07
N TRP A 276 4.09 4.83 -17.19
CA TRP A 276 5.07 4.47 -16.16
C TRP A 276 6.01 5.61 -15.78
N GLN A 277 6.22 6.58 -16.68
CA GLN A 277 7.21 7.64 -16.48
C GLN A 277 6.84 8.59 -15.33
N LYS A 278 5.58 8.63 -14.92
CA LYS A 278 5.14 9.37 -13.73
C LYS A 278 5.44 8.64 -12.41
N GLN A 279 5.69 7.32 -12.46
CA GLN A 279 5.88 6.51 -11.26
C GLN A 279 7.27 6.70 -10.68
N ARG A 280 7.39 7.63 -9.73
CA ARG A 280 8.66 8.06 -9.13
C ARG A 280 9.46 6.91 -8.51
N HIS A 281 8.79 5.95 -7.88
CA HIS A 281 9.41 4.79 -7.23
C HIS A 281 10.32 3.97 -8.16
N ILE A 282 9.99 3.88 -9.45
CA ILE A 282 10.83 3.19 -10.45
C ILE A 282 12.24 3.78 -10.51
N TYR A 283 12.35 5.09 -10.31
CA TYR A 283 13.61 5.82 -10.38
C TYR A 283 14.35 5.87 -9.04
N ASP A 284 13.64 6.21 -7.98
CA ASP A 284 14.24 6.49 -6.67
C ASP A 284 14.49 5.20 -5.87
N SER A 285 13.54 4.27 -5.88
CA SER A 285 13.52 3.08 -5.03
C SER A 285 13.15 1.82 -5.84
N PRO A 286 14.08 1.33 -6.69
CA PRO A 286 13.80 0.19 -7.57
C PRO A 286 13.43 -1.06 -6.76
N PHE A 287 12.41 -1.74 -7.25
CA PHE A 287 11.79 -2.93 -6.64
C PHE A 287 11.03 -2.71 -5.32
N TYR A 288 10.93 -1.48 -4.81
CA TYR A 288 10.16 -1.21 -3.60
C TYR A 288 8.65 -1.41 -3.81
N TYR A 289 8.13 -1.04 -4.98
CA TYR A 289 6.68 -0.90 -5.18
C TYR A 289 5.88 -2.18 -4.98
N ILE A 290 6.49 -3.35 -5.14
CA ILE A 290 5.86 -4.64 -4.85
C ILE A 290 5.61 -4.85 -3.35
N ASP A 291 6.37 -4.21 -2.47
CA ASP A 291 6.24 -4.36 -1.03
C ASP A 291 4.87 -3.85 -0.55
N TYR A 292 4.34 -2.77 -1.16
CA TYR A 292 2.97 -2.32 -0.95
C TYR A 292 1.94 -3.40 -1.34
N VAL A 293 2.19 -4.13 -2.41
CA VAL A 293 1.25 -5.15 -2.91
C VAL A 293 1.24 -6.39 -2.02
N LEU A 294 2.40 -6.82 -1.55
CA LEU A 294 2.54 -7.89 -0.57
C LEU A 294 1.85 -7.52 0.73
N ALA A 295 2.08 -6.30 1.20
CA ALA A 295 1.46 -5.74 2.38
C ALA A 295 -0.07 -5.62 2.25
N GLN A 296 -0.57 -5.14 1.11
CA GLN A 296 -2.01 -5.04 0.86
C GLN A 296 -2.68 -6.42 0.86
N THR A 297 -1.98 -7.45 0.38
CA THR A 297 -2.45 -8.84 0.46
C THR A 297 -2.62 -9.28 1.92
N ASN A 298 -1.68 -8.91 2.80
CA ASN A 298 -1.76 -9.19 4.24
C ASN A 298 -2.87 -8.37 4.91
N ALA A 299 -3.02 -7.10 4.55
CA ALA A 299 -4.09 -6.24 5.05
C ALA A 299 -5.47 -6.79 4.69
N PHE A 300 -5.64 -7.35 3.48
CA PHE A 300 -6.87 -8.06 3.13
C PHE A 300 -7.08 -9.34 3.94
N GLN A 301 -6.04 -10.07 4.29
CA GLN A 301 -6.17 -11.20 5.21
C GLN A 301 -6.67 -10.72 6.59
N TYR A 302 -6.13 -9.61 7.11
CA TYR A 302 -6.63 -9.00 8.36
C TYR A 302 -8.08 -8.53 8.21
N LYS A 303 -8.46 -7.92 7.09
CA LYS A 303 -9.86 -7.55 6.81
C LYS A 303 -10.79 -8.74 6.91
N VAL A 304 -10.42 -9.87 6.30
CA VAL A 304 -11.18 -11.14 6.39
C VAL A 304 -11.21 -11.65 7.82
N MET A 305 -10.13 -11.58 8.56
CA MET A 305 -10.09 -11.97 9.98
C MET A 305 -11.00 -11.09 10.84
N MET A 306 -11.00 -9.77 10.60
CA MET A 306 -11.86 -8.81 11.33
C MET A 306 -13.35 -9.07 11.09
N ASP A 307 -13.74 -9.42 9.87
CA ASP A 307 -15.13 -9.73 9.54
C ASP A 307 -15.62 -11.00 10.27
N ASN A 308 -14.70 -11.89 10.66
CA ASN A 308 -15.03 -13.08 11.46
C ASN A 308 -14.94 -12.82 12.97
N ASP A 309 -13.84 -12.24 13.44
CA ASP A 309 -13.57 -11.90 14.85
C ASP A 309 -12.58 -10.72 14.93
N TYR A 310 -13.12 -9.53 15.06
CA TYR A 310 -12.33 -8.29 15.15
C TYR A 310 -11.31 -8.31 16.31
N LYS A 311 -11.70 -8.87 17.46
CA LYS A 311 -10.80 -8.89 18.64
C LYS A 311 -9.62 -9.84 18.44
N ALA A 312 -9.88 -11.00 17.83
CA ALA A 312 -8.81 -11.94 17.51
C ALA A 312 -7.87 -11.37 16.45
N ALA A 313 -8.41 -10.70 15.41
CA ALA A 313 -7.63 -10.00 14.38
C ALA A 313 -6.75 -8.90 15.01
N TRP A 314 -7.32 -8.06 15.88
CA TRP A 314 -6.59 -7.01 16.59
C TRP A 314 -5.45 -7.57 17.45
N LYS A 315 -5.70 -8.64 18.19
CA LYS A 315 -4.67 -9.32 18.99
C LYS A 315 -3.52 -9.85 18.14
N SER A 316 -3.84 -10.41 16.96
CA SER A 316 -2.83 -10.87 16.00
C SER A 316 -2.01 -9.70 15.45
N TYR A 317 -2.66 -8.61 15.06
CA TYR A 317 -2.00 -7.39 14.58
C TYR A 317 -1.12 -6.75 15.65
N LEU A 318 -1.60 -6.62 16.87
CA LEU A 318 -0.81 -6.10 17.99
C LEU A 318 0.41 -7.00 18.30
N LYS A 319 0.28 -8.32 18.15
CA LYS A 319 1.42 -9.24 18.21
C LYS A 319 2.44 -8.92 17.15
N LEU A 320 2.00 -8.70 15.88
CA LEU A 320 2.88 -8.33 14.78
C LEU A 320 3.65 -7.02 15.08
N CYS A 321 2.96 -5.98 15.58
CA CYS A 321 3.60 -4.71 15.96
C CYS A 321 4.71 -4.90 17.01
N ASN A 322 4.52 -5.80 17.97
CA ASN A 322 5.49 -6.07 19.05
C ASN A 322 6.62 -7.04 18.66
N LEU A 323 6.49 -7.74 17.53
CA LEU A 323 7.57 -8.57 17.00
C LEU A 323 8.69 -7.72 16.38
N GLY A 324 8.35 -6.61 15.73
CA GLY A 324 9.35 -5.82 15.00
C GLY A 324 10.10 -6.68 13.97
N ALA A 325 11.41 -6.54 13.90
CA ALA A 325 12.30 -7.32 13.02
C ALA A 325 12.92 -8.55 13.73
N LYS A 326 12.21 -9.17 14.67
CA LYS A 326 12.70 -10.37 15.41
C LYS A 326 12.74 -11.64 14.57
N ASP A 327 12.12 -11.63 13.39
CA ASP A 327 12.18 -12.69 12.39
C ASP A 327 12.10 -12.07 11.00
N PHE A 328 12.32 -12.86 9.96
CA PHE A 328 12.09 -12.48 8.58
C PHE A 328 10.60 -12.32 8.27
N PHE A 329 10.28 -11.58 7.23
CA PHE A 329 8.90 -11.28 6.82
C PHE A 329 7.98 -12.51 6.82
N THR A 330 8.38 -13.60 6.15
CA THR A 330 7.54 -14.81 6.07
C THR A 330 7.39 -15.51 7.42
N GLY A 331 8.38 -15.45 8.28
CA GLY A 331 8.32 -15.96 9.67
C GLY A 331 7.37 -15.12 10.52
N LEU A 332 7.44 -13.79 10.43
CA LEU A 332 6.53 -12.89 11.12
C LEU A 332 5.06 -13.16 10.75
N LEU A 333 4.77 -13.38 9.46
CA LEU A 333 3.42 -13.73 9.01
C LEU A 333 2.93 -15.03 9.66
N ALA A 334 3.76 -16.08 9.65
CA ALA A 334 3.43 -17.36 10.25
C ALA A 334 3.16 -17.24 11.76
N GLU A 335 3.98 -16.43 12.47
CA GLU A 335 3.84 -16.16 13.92
C GLU A 335 2.48 -15.54 14.29
N VAL A 336 1.89 -14.79 13.38
CA VAL A 336 0.60 -14.12 13.61
C VAL A 336 -0.58 -14.79 12.90
N GLY A 337 -0.35 -15.92 12.23
CA GLY A 337 -1.38 -16.73 11.60
C GLY A 337 -1.82 -16.20 10.24
N LEU A 338 -1.02 -15.36 9.58
CA LEU A 338 -1.21 -14.97 8.18
C LEU A 338 -0.50 -15.95 7.24
N LYS A 339 -1.11 -16.19 6.09
CA LYS A 339 -0.49 -16.97 5.01
C LYS A 339 0.48 -16.10 4.24
N SER A 340 1.60 -16.71 3.82
CA SER A 340 2.54 -16.04 2.94
C SER A 340 1.87 -15.68 1.60
N PRO A 341 2.04 -14.44 1.07
CA PRO A 341 1.54 -14.07 -0.25
C PRO A 341 2.18 -14.89 -1.38
N PHE A 342 3.33 -15.50 -1.13
CA PHE A 342 4.05 -16.36 -2.10
C PHE A 342 3.50 -17.80 -2.18
N GLU A 343 2.68 -18.20 -1.22
CA GLU A 343 2.03 -19.50 -1.21
C GLU A 343 0.90 -19.55 -2.25
N ASP A 344 0.90 -20.57 -3.12
CA ASP A 344 -0.14 -20.69 -4.14
C ASP A 344 -1.51 -20.92 -3.51
N GLY A 345 -2.49 -20.15 -3.97
CA GLY A 345 -3.85 -20.15 -3.47
C GLY A 345 -4.16 -19.10 -2.39
N THR A 346 -3.16 -18.44 -1.80
CA THR A 346 -3.41 -17.36 -0.82
C THR A 346 -4.26 -16.24 -1.43
N LEU A 347 -3.89 -15.74 -2.62
CA LEU A 347 -4.66 -14.70 -3.31
C LEU A 347 -6.06 -15.17 -3.72
N LYS A 348 -6.19 -16.40 -4.16
CA LYS A 348 -7.50 -16.99 -4.51
C LYS A 348 -8.46 -17.02 -3.32
N GLU A 349 -7.96 -17.38 -2.14
CA GLU A 349 -8.74 -17.38 -0.92
C GLU A 349 -9.18 -15.97 -0.51
N VAL A 350 -8.24 -15.01 -0.52
CA VAL A 350 -8.51 -13.61 -0.24
C VAL A 350 -9.59 -13.08 -1.19
N VAL A 351 -9.41 -13.25 -2.49
CA VAL A 351 -10.39 -12.83 -3.51
C VAL A 351 -11.76 -13.45 -3.28
N GLY A 352 -11.83 -14.75 -3.00
CA GLY A 352 -13.13 -15.43 -2.73
C GLY A 352 -13.86 -14.83 -1.53
N LYS A 353 -13.13 -14.41 -0.50
CA LYS A 353 -13.70 -13.76 0.69
C LYS A 353 -14.17 -12.33 0.39
N LEU A 354 -13.34 -11.55 -0.31
CA LEU A 354 -13.67 -10.18 -0.71
C LEU A 354 -14.91 -10.16 -1.65
N GLN A 355 -14.97 -11.07 -2.63
CA GLN A 355 -16.14 -11.18 -3.50
C GLN A 355 -17.42 -11.48 -2.72
N SER A 356 -17.34 -12.37 -1.73
CA SER A 356 -18.49 -12.71 -0.88
C SER A 356 -18.95 -11.51 -0.04
N ALA A 357 -18.01 -10.76 0.54
CA ALA A 357 -18.29 -9.55 1.32
C ALA A 357 -18.92 -8.44 0.45
N LEU A 358 -18.45 -8.27 -0.77
CA LEU A 358 -18.93 -7.27 -1.73
C LEU A 358 -20.15 -7.72 -2.54
N LYS A 359 -20.59 -8.97 -2.41
CA LYS A 359 -21.69 -9.58 -3.18
C LYS A 359 -21.49 -9.49 -4.71
N LEU A 360 -20.26 -9.80 -5.15
CA LEU A 360 -19.80 -9.76 -6.54
C LEU A 360 -19.88 -11.13 -7.23
#